data_a4b9d6c9eb57e3f01020a2f7a570135a
#
_entry.id   a4b9d6c9eb57e3f01020a2f7a570135a
#
_cell.length_a   1.000
_cell.length_b   1.000
_cell.length_c   1.000
_cell.angle_alpha   90.00
_cell.angle_beta   90.00
_cell.angle_gamma   90.00
#
_symmetry.space_group_name_H-M   'P 1'
#
loop_
_entity.id
_entity.type
_entity.pdbx_description
1 polymer ?
#
loop_
_entity_poly.entity_id
_entity_poly.type
_entity_poly.pdbx_seq_one_letter_code
_entity_poly.pdbx_strand_id
1 'polypeptide(L)'
;MKRNIAIVAGGDTSEIVVSLRSAQGIYSFIDKEKYNLYIVEMEGRRWEVQLPDGNKVPVDRNDFSFMNGTEKVVFDFAYITIHGTPGEDGRLQGYFDMMRIPYSCCGVLAAAITYDKFACNQYLKAFGVRIAESLLLRQGQSVSDEDVLEKIGLPCFIKPSLGGSSFGVTKVKTKEQIQPAIVKYNGQVDEITPARISDELTDRVQMLTSAIYDILGCSGIIRVDYIVTAGEKINLLEVNTTPGMTATSFIPQQVRAALSLIHI
;
A
#
# COMPACT_ATOMS: atom_id res chain seq x y z
N MET A 1 26.68 12.84 15.01
CA MET A 1 25.72 11.93 15.67
C MET A 1 25.01 11.10 14.61
N LYS A 2 24.72 9.82 14.89
CA LYS A 2 23.83 9.02 14.04
C LYS A 2 22.41 9.54 14.16
N ARG A 3 21.64 9.49 13.05
CA ARG A 3 20.21 9.80 13.09
C ARG A 3 19.43 8.62 13.65
N ASN A 4 18.38 8.92 14.40
CA ASN A 4 17.48 7.95 14.97
C ASN A 4 16.33 7.68 14.01
N ILE A 5 16.23 6.46 13.49
CA ILE A 5 15.20 6.05 12.52
C ILE A 5 14.18 5.15 13.24
N ALA A 6 12.93 5.57 13.22
CA ALA A 6 11.81 4.71 13.61
C ALA A 6 11.38 3.86 12.42
N ILE A 7 11.44 2.53 12.54
CA ILE A 7 10.82 1.61 11.59
C ILE A 7 9.45 1.28 12.17
N VAL A 8 8.43 1.94 11.62
CA VAL A 8 7.06 1.92 12.14
C VAL A 8 6.31 0.75 11.56
N ALA A 9 5.87 -0.17 12.40
CA ALA A 9 5.22 -1.43 12.05
C ALA A 9 3.99 -1.71 12.89
N GLY A 10 3.22 -2.73 12.53
CA GLY A 10 1.98 -3.08 13.19
C GLY A 10 0.76 -2.70 12.35
N GLY A 11 -0.11 -1.89 12.93
CA GLY A 11 -1.36 -1.43 12.31
C GLY A 11 -2.61 -2.11 12.88
N ASP A 12 -3.77 -1.67 12.42
CA ASP A 12 -5.08 -2.09 12.94
C ASP A 12 -5.80 -3.05 11.99
N THR A 13 -5.07 -3.70 11.09
CA THR A 13 -5.63 -4.60 10.07
C THR A 13 -5.08 -6.03 10.20
N SER A 14 -5.67 -6.96 9.47
CA SER A 14 -5.19 -8.36 9.41
C SER A 14 -3.76 -8.51 8.83
N GLU A 15 -3.19 -7.43 8.26
CA GLU A 15 -1.87 -7.40 7.65
C GLU A 15 -0.73 -7.10 8.65
N ILE A 16 -1.02 -6.99 9.93
CA ILE A 16 -0.04 -6.72 11.01
C ILE A 16 1.20 -7.63 10.92
N VAL A 17 0.99 -8.93 10.62
CA VAL A 17 2.10 -9.90 10.50
C VAL A 17 3.02 -9.58 9.32
N VAL A 18 2.47 -9.10 8.20
CA VAL A 18 3.24 -8.69 7.02
C VAL A 18 4.04 -7.43 7.32
N SER A 19 3.41 -6.47 7.99
CA SER A 19 4.05 -5.22 8.44
C SER A 19 5.26 -5.49 9.34
N LEU A 20 5.09 -6.34 10.37
CA LEU A 20 6.17 -6.70 11.29
C LEU A 20 7.32 -7.42 10.59
N ARG A 21 7.03 -8.33 9.64
CA ARG A 21 8.06 -8.99 8.82
C ARG A 21 8.81 -7.99 7.93
N SER A 22 8.09 -7.05 7.31
CA SER A 22 8.69 -5.99 6.51
C SER A 22 9.63 -5.13 7.35
N ALA A 23 9.23 -4.76 8.58
CA ALA A 23 10.06 -4.00 9.50
C ALA A 23 11.36 -4.72 9.87
N GLN A 24 11.29 -6.03 10.16
CA GLN A 24 12.50 -6.83 10.43
C GLN A 24 13.43 -6.89 9.21
N GLY A 25 12.86 -7.03 8.01
CA GLY A 25 13.63 -6.99 6.76
C GLY A 25 14.35 -5.64 6.61
N ILE A 26 13.63 -4.52 6.71
CA ILE A 26 14.19 -3.16 6.63
C ILE A 26 15.26 -2.94 7.70
N TYR A 27 15.01 -3.34 8.95
CA TYR A 27 15.97 -3.25 10.04
C TYR A 27 17.29 -4.00 9.73
N SER A 28 17.21 -5.12 9.00
CA SER A 28 18.40 -5.88 8.62
C SER A 28 19.23 -5.23 7.51
N PHE A 29 18.60 -4.45 6.61
CA PHE A 29 19.24 -3.86 5.44
C PHE A 29 19.81 -2.47 5.67
N ILE A 30 19.23 -1.67 6.58
CA ILE A 30 19.71 -0.31 6.82
C ILE A 30 21.09 -0.34 7.51
N ASP A 31 21.97 0.54 7.05
CA ASP A 31 23.35 0.70 7.54
C ASP A 31 23.35 1.20 9.00
N LYS A 32 23.65 0.29 9.93
CA LYS A 32 23.72 0.58 11.38
C LYS A 32 24.95 1.38 11.78
N GLU A 33 25.91 1.54 10.89
CA GLU A 33 27.05 2.43 11.12
C GLU A 33 26.65 3.92 11.00
N LYS A 34 25.65 4.20 10.18
CA LYS A 34 25.14 5.55 9.92
C LYS A 34 23.94 5.94 10.76
N TYR A 35 23.10 4.94 11.14
CA TYR A 35 21.82 5.16 11.79
C TYR A 35 21.64 4.34 13.06
N ASN A 36 20.94 4.90 14.04
CA ASN A 36 20.36 4.17 15.13
C ASN A 36 18.94 3.72 14.70
N LEU A 37 18.66 2.43 14.75
CA LEU A 37 17.43 1.85 14.25
C LEU A 37 16.58 1.34 15.41
N TYR A 38 15.29 1.68 15.38
CA TYR A 38 14.32 1.24 16.37
C TYR A 38 13.06 0.76 15.67
N ILE A 39 12.57 -0.42 16.00
CA ILE A 39 11.25 -0.88 15.55
C ILE A 39 10.22 -0.30 16.51
N VAL A 40 9.29 0.49 15.96
CA VAL A 40 8.16 1.07 16.67
C VAL A 40 6.92 0.30 16.29
N GLU A 41 6.39 -0.47 17.22
CA GLU A 41 5.19 -1.26 17.03
C GLU A 41 3.95 -0.46 17.42
N MET A 42 2.99 -0.35 16.51
CA MET A 42 1.75 0.40 16.70
C MET A 42 0.56 -0.55 16.56
N GLU A 43 -0.30 -0.60 17.58
CA GLU A 43 -1.56 -1.32 17.59
C GLU A 43 -2.60 -0.51 18.37
N GLY A 44 -3.57 0.07 17.68
CA GLY A 44 -4.55 0.97 18.28
C GLY A 44 -3.89 2.12 19.06
N ARG A 45 -4.09 2.13 20.37
CA ARG A 45 -3.50 3.14 21.25
C ARG A 45 -2.13 2.79 21.80
N ARG A 46 -1.68 1.58 21.64
CA ARG A 46 -0.40 1.07 22.14
C ARG A 46 0.68 1.29 21.08
N TRP A 47 1.60 2.18 21.39
CA TRP A 47 2.77 2.49 20.59
C TRP A 47 4.01 2.24 21.42
N GLU A 48 4.85 1.30 21.00
CA GLU A 48 5.98 0.80 21.80
C GLU A 48 7.23 0.62 20.93
N VAL A 49 8.38 1.00 21.48
CA VAL A 49 9.69 0.69 20.89
C VAL A 49 10.15 -0.67 21.40
N GLN A 50 10.55 -1.54 20.50
CA GLN A 50 11.20 -2.80 20.82
C GLN A 50 12.70 -2.56 21.07
N LEU A 51 13.15 -2.79 22.28
CA LEU A 51 14.58 -2.68 22.65
C LEU A 51 15.33 -3.98 22.31
N PRO A 52 16.69 -3.91 22.17
CA PRO A 52 17.52 -5.08 21.86
C PRO A 52 17.46 -6.20 22.91
N ASP A 53 17.16 -5.88 24.15
CA ASP A 53 16.99 -6.83 25.26
C ASP A 53 15.63 -7.54 25.26
N GLY A 54 14.75 -7.22 24.29
CA GLY A 54 13.40 -7.76 24.17
C GLY A 54 12.34 -6.99 24.96
N ASN A 55 12.72 -6.01 25.76
CA ASN A 55 11.76 -5.16 26.47
C ASN A 55 11.06 -4.20 25.48
N LYS A 56 9.83 -3.80 25.82
CA LYS A 56 9.07 -2.78 25.08
C LYS A 56 8.90 -1.55 25.97
N VAL A 57 9.16 -0.38 25.37
CA VAL A 57 9.04 0.92 26.05
C VAL A 57 8.02 1.78 25.31
N PRO A 58 7.09 2.43 26.03
CA PRO A 58 6.07 3.25 25.39
C PRO A 58 6.65 4.47 24.69
N VAL A 59 6.05 4.83 23.55
CA VAL A 59 6.33 6.07 22.82
C VAL A 59 5.51 7.20 23.42
N ASP A 60 6.17 8.33 23.68
CA ASP A 60 5.47 9.59 23.93
C ASP A 60 4.93 10.14 22.60
N ARG A 61 3.61 10.11 22.43
CA ARG A 61 2.94 10.54 21.20
C ARG A 61 2.83 12.05 21.05
N ASN A 62 3.21 12.82 22.07
CA ASN A 62 3.19 14.28 21.99
C ASN A 62 4.36 14.82 21.15
N ASP A 63 5.47 14.08 21.10
CA ASP A 63 6.68 14.48 20.35
C ASP A 63 7.35 13.30 19.62
N PHE A 64 6.69 12.15 19.59
CA PHE A 64 7.19 10.92 18.98
C PHE A 64 8.61 10.57 19.46
N SER A 65 8.76 10.39 20.77
CA SER A 65 10.00 10.03 21.45
C SER A 65 9.79 8.87 22.40
N PHE A 66 10.87 8.33 22.95
CA PHE A 66 10.81 7.33 24.04
C PHE A 66 11.97 7.51 25.01
N MET A 67 11.88 6.90 26.18
CA MET A 67 12.95 6.88 27.17
C MET A 67 13.75 5.58 27.06
N ASN A 68 15.04 5.69 26.72
CA ASN A 68 16.00 4.59 26.77
C ASN A 68 16.78 4.68 28.10
N GLY A 69 16.28 4.03 29.13
CA GLY A 69 16.74 4.26 30.49
C GLY A 69 16.44 5.70 30.92
N THR A 70 17.48 6.50 31.17
CA THR A 70 17.37 7.92 31.54
C THR A 70 17.49 8.88 30.36
N GLU A 71 17.85 8.38 29.18
CA GLU A 71 18.06 9.19 27.98
C GLU A 71 16.76 9.28 27.16
N LYS A 72 16.37 10.50 26.80
CA LYS A 72 15.28 10.73 25.87
C LYS A 72 15.77 10.60 24.43
N VAL A 73 15.20 9.68 23.67
CA VAL A 73 15.48 9.46 22.25
C VAL A 73 14.34 10.05 21.42
N VAL A 74 14.66 11.01 20.56
CA VAL A 74 13.74 11.62 19.57
C VAL A 74 14.08 11.05 18.20
N PHE A 75 13.06 10.77 17.38
CA PHE A 75 13.24 10.24 16.03
C PHE A 75 13.42 11.35 15.00
N ASP A 76 14.40 11.17 14.11
CA ASP A 76 14.71 12.08 13.00
C ASP A 76 13.96 11.70 11.71
N PHE A 77 13.46 10.46 11.61
CA PHE A 77 12.78 9.93 10.43
C PHE A 77 11.93 8.73 10.79
N ALA A 78 10.80 8.58 10.12
CA ALA A 78 9.90 7.43 10.25
C ALA A 78 9.86 6.62 8.94
N TYR A 79 10.32 5.37 8.98
CA TYR A 79 10.14 4.41 7.89
C TYR A 79 8.85 3.62 8.14
N ILE A 80 7.80 3.90 7.37
CA ILE A 80 6.48 3.31 7.57
C ILE A 80 6.39 1.99 6.80
N THR A 81 6.06 0.90 7.51
CA THR A 81 5.80 -0.44 6.93
C THR A 81 4.38 -0.95 7.24
N ILE A 82 3.53 -0.10 7.81
CA ILE A 82 2.17 -0.47 8.15
C ILE A 82 1.33 -0.55 6.88
N HIS A 83 0.72 -1.71 6.65
CA HIS A 83 -0.28 -1.94 5.61
C HIS A 83 -1.69 -1.65 6.17
N GLY A 84 -2.51 -0.96 5.36
CA GLY A 84 -3.83 -0.51 5.81
C GLY A 84 -3.75 0.66 6.79
N THR A 85 -4.76 0.76 7.65
CA THR A 85 -4.88 1.81 8.69
C THR A 85 -3.88 1.55 9.84
N PRO A 86 -3.16 2.59 10.32
CA PRO A 86 -3.16 4.00 9.90
C PRO A 86 -2.04 4.34 8.88
N GLY A 87 -1.36 3.36 8.29
CA GLY A 87 -0.14 3.56 7.49
C GLY A 87 -0.40 3.97 6.04
N GLU A 88 -1.54 3.58 5.44
CA GLU A 88 -1.87 3.81 4.03
C GLU A 88 -2.99 4.83 3.80
N ASP A 89 -3.69 5.27 4.85
CA ASP A 89 -4.89 6.09 4.73
C ASP A 89 -4.68 7.59 5.05
N GLY A 90 -3.43 8.03 5.17
CA GLY A 90 -3.06 9.41 5.43
C GLY A 90 -3.04 9.83 6.91
N ARG A 91 -3.56 9.01 7.84
CA ARG A 91 -3.62 9.36 9.26
C ARG A 91 -2.25 9.47 9.91
N LEU A 92 -1.40 8.47 9.69
CA LEU A 92 -0.06 8.46 10.26
C LEU A 92 0.84 9.51 9.59
N GLN A 93 0.67 9.73 8.29
CA GLN A 93 1.33 10.80 7.55
C GLN A 93 0.97 12.17 8.13
N GLY A 94 -0.33 12.41 8.39
CA GLY A 94 -0.80 13.66 9.01
C GLY A 94 -0.24 13.87 10.42
N TYR A 95 -0.10 12.82 11.21
CA TYR A 95 0.56 12.88 12.51
C TYR A 95 2.03 13.31 12.37
N PHE A 96 2.79 12.68 11.47
CA PHE A 96 4.20 13.02 11.25
C PHE A 96 4.38 14.41 10.63
N ASP A 97 3.48 14.85 9.75
CA ASP A 97 3.48 16.21 9.21
C ASP A 97 3.34 17.26 10.33
N MET A 98 2.39 17.04 11.27
CA MET A 98 2.22 17.92 12.44
C MET A 98 3.46 17.92 13.36
N MET A 99 4.14 16.77 13.49
CA MET A 99 5.37 16.63 14.27
C MET A 99 6.63 17.10 13.51
N ARG A 100 6.50 17.45 12.21
CA ARG A 100 7.64 17.79 11.32
C ARG A 100 8.69 16.69 11.25
N ILE A 101 8.25 15.43 11.30
CA ILE A 101 9.11 14.26 11.17
C ILE A 101 8.97 13.76 9.72
N PRO A 102 10.03 13.75 8.92
CA PRO A 102 10.00 13.20 7.58
C PRO A 102 9.79 11.68 7.62
N TYR A 103 9.12 11.15 6.57
CA TYR A 103 8.77 9.72 6.49
C TYR A 103 8.95 9.16 5.08
N SER A 104 8.88 7.82 4.93
CA SER A 104 9.31 7.07 3.74
C SER A 104 8.28 6.91 2.64
N CYS A 105 7.03 7.34 2.82
CA CYS A 105 5.93 7.10 1.87
C CYS A 105 5.28 8.40 1.39
N CYS A 106 4.21 8.27 0.58
CA CYS A 106 3.46 9.40 0.06
C CYS A 106 2.84 10.25 1.18
N GLY A 107 2.63 11.54 0.90
CA GLY A 107 1.95 12.46 1.82
C GLY A 107 0.46 12.16 2.00
N VAL A 108 -0.17 12.91 2.89
CA VAL A 108 -1.55 12.71 3.36
C VAL A 108 -2.55 12.53 2.21
N LEU A 109 -2.56 13.44 1.25
CA LEU A 109 -3.56 13.41 0.17
C LEU A 109 -3.41 12.18 -0.72
N ALA A 110 -2.18 11.89 -1.16
CA ALA A 110 -1.92 10.74 -2.02
C ALA A 110 -2.25 9.43 -1.29
N ALA A 111 -1.84 9.29 -0.03
CA ALA A 111 -2.16 8.11 0.79
C ALA A 111 -3.68 7.94 0.95
N ALA A 112 -4.40 8.98 1.34
CA ALA A 112 -5.85 8.91 1.55
C ALA A 112 -6.64 8.60 0.28
N ILE A 113 -6.28 9.22 -0.86
CA ILE A 113 -6.96 8.98 -2.15
C ILE A 113 -6.68 7.54 -2.63
N THR A 114 -5.44 7.09 -2.58
CA THR A 114 -5.08 5.76 -3.11
C THR A 114 -5.63 4.62 -2.26
N TYR A 115 -5.83 4.85 -0.96
CA TYR A 115 -6.42 3.87 -0.06
C TYR A 115 -7.89 3.55 -0.40
N ASP A 116 -8.65 4.55 -0.90
CA ASP A 116 -10.00 4.34 -1.45
C ASP A 116 -9.91 4.10 -2.96
N LYS A 117 -10.04 2.83 -3.38
CA LYS A 117 -9.93 2.42 -4.79
C LYS A 117 -10.92 3.13 -5.71
N PHE A 118 -12.14 3.39 -5.24
CA PHE A 118 -13.13 4.11 -6.02
C PHE A 118 -12.75 5.58 -6.18
N ALA A 119 -12.38 6.24 -5.07
CA ALA A 119 -11.96 7.64 -5.09
C ALA A 119 -10.71 7.83 -5.97
N CYS A 120 -9.70 6.96 -5.84
CA CYS A 120 -8.48 6.98 -6.65
C CYS A 120 -8.80 6.86 -8.14
N ASN A 121 -9.63 5.89 -8.52
CA ASN A 121 -10.02 5.69 -9.90
C ASN A 121 -10.78 6.91 -10.46
N GLN A 122 -11.75 7.46 -9.73
CA GLN A 122 -12.49 8.65 -10.19
C GLN A 122 -11.58 9.89 -10.28
N TYR A 123 -10.66 10.07 -9.35
CA TYR A 123 -9.68 11.15 -9.41
C TYR A 123 -8.81 11.05 -10.66
N LEU A 124 -8.22 9.91 -10.91
CA LEU A 124 -7.34 9.68 -12.06
C LEU A 124 -8.07 9.69 -13.41
N LYS A 125 -9.36 9.29 -13.44
CA LYS A 125 -10.23 9.38 -14.63
C LYS A 125 -10.31 10.82 -15.16
N ALA A 126 -10.33 11.81 -14.26
CA ALA A 126 -10.35 13.22 -14.64
C ALA A 126 -9.08 13.69 -15.39
N PHE A 127 -7.99 12.98 -15.26
CA PHE A 127 -6.72 13.23 -15.96
C PHE A 127 -6.54 12.33 -17.20
N GLY A 128 -7.59 11.62 -17.63
CA GLY A 128 -7.56 10.78 -18.81
C GLY A 128 -6.99 9.38 -18.59
N VAL A 129 -6.68 9.00 -17.36
CA VAL A 129 -6.26 7.63 -17.04
C VAL A 129 -7.41 6.68 -17.28
N ARG A 130 -7.18 5.63 -18.06
CA ARG A 130 -8.20 4.60 -18.33
C ARG A 130 -8.42 3.76 -17.09
N ILE A 131 -9.66 3.68 -16.66
CA ILE A 131 -10.11 2.85 -15.54
C ILE A 131 -11.22 1.89 -16.01
N ALA A 132 -11.48 0.83 -15.25
CA ALA A 132 -12.68 0.03 -15.42
C ALA A 132 -13.91 0.78 -14.88
N GLU A 133 -15.05 0.64 -15.55
CA GLU A 133 -16.31 1.14 -15.00
C GLU A 133 -16.58 0.49 -13.65
N SER A 134 -17.11 1.28 -12.71
CA SER A 134 -17.33 0.82 -11.34
C SER A 134 -18.57 1.44 -10.71
N LEU A 135 -19.22 0.66 -9.85
CA LEU A 135 -20.33 1.09 -9.01
C LEU A 135 -19.89 1.03 -7.55
N LEU A 136 -20.07 2.13 -6.82
CA LEU A 136 -19.82 2.17 -5.38
C LEU A 136 -21.11 1.86 -4.64
N LEU A 137 -21.10 0.80 -3.82
CA LEU A 137 -22.17 0.49 -2.88
C LEU A 137 -21.71 0.84 -1.45
N ARG A 138 -22.48 1.66 -0.76
CA ARG A 138 -22.29 1.98 0.65
C ARG A 138 -23.14 1.07 1.53
N GLN A 139 -22.80 0.96 2.79
CA GLN A 139 -23.57 0.18 3.75
C GLN A 139 -25.04 0.61 3.73
N GLY A 140 -25.95 -0.36 3.61
CA GLY A 140 -27.39 -0.14 3.53
C GLY A 140 -27.92 0.19 2.12
N GLN A 141 -27.05 0.31 1.11
CA GLN A 141 -27.45 0.44 -0.28
C GLN A 141 -27.56 -0.93 -0.95
N SER A 142 -28.50 -1.07 -1.87
CA SER A 142 -28.66 -2.21 -2.74
C SER A 142 -28.52 -1.78 -4.20
N VAL A 143 -28.19 -2.72 -5.07
CA VAL A 143 -28.14 -2.56 -6.52
C VAL A 143 -28.87 -3.76 -7.14
N SER A 144 -29.64 -3.53 -8.19
CA SER A 144 -30.25 -4.61 -8.97
C SER A 144 -29.21 -5.33 -9.83
N ASP A 145 -29.47 -6.60 -10.14
CA ASP A 145 -28.60 -7.34 -11.06
C ASP A 145 -28.60 -6.69 -12.44
N GLU A 146 -29.73 -6.13 -12.85
CA GLU A 146 -29.93 -5.42 -14.11
C GLU A 146 -29.03 -4.20 -14.20
N ASP A 147 -28.96 -3.38 -13.14
CA ASP A 147 -28.06 -2.22 -13.07
C ASP A 147 -26.59 -2.62 -13.18
N VAL A 148 -26.20 -3.74 -12.53
CA VAL A 148 -24.82 -4.25 -12.62
C VAL A 148 -24.52 -4.70 -14.05
N LEU A 149 -25.45 -5.43 -14.69
CA LEU A 149 -25.27 -5.92 -16.06
C LEU A 149 -25.20 -4.78 -17.07
N GLU A 150 -26.05 -3.75 -16.93
CA GLU A 150 -26.08 -2.60 -17.83
C GLU A 150 -24.84 -1.72 -17.70
N LYS A 151 -24.42 -1.39 -16.47
CA LYS A 151 -23.34 -0.42 -16.21
C LYS A 151 -21.95 -1.04 -16.22
N ILE A 152 -21.81 -2.28 -15.77
CA ILE A 152 -20.52 -2.95 -15.61
C ILE A 152 -20.35 -4.09 -16.61
N GLY A 153 -21.37 -4.93 -16.79
CA GLY A 153 -21.32 -6.15 -17.59
C GLY A 153 -20.65 -7.31 -16.85
N LEU A 154 -20.51 -8.43 -17.55
CA LEU A 154 -19.85 -9.64 -17.05
C LEU A 154 -18.72 -10.08 -18.00
N PRO A 155 -17.62 -10.67 -17.48
CA PRO A 155 -17.36 -10.89 -16.05
C PRO A 155 -16.98 -9.60 -15.33
N CYS A 156 -17.37 -9.47 -14.06
CA CYS A 156 -16.98 -8.33 -13.21
C CYS A 156 -16.33 -8.79 -11.89
N PHE A 157 -15.81 -7.84 -11.15
CA PHE A 157 -15.22 -8.08 -9.83
C PHE A 157 -15.94 -7.26 -8.77
N ILE A 158 -16.29 -7.92 -7.67
CA ILE A 158 -16.83 -7.28 -6.47
C ILE A 158 -15.70 -7.27 -5.43
N LYS A 159 -15.36 -6.08 -4.93
CA LYS A 159 -14.25 -5.89 -3.98
C LYS A 159 -14.55 -4.75 -3.00
N PRO A 160 -13.93 -4.73 -1.79
CA PRO A 160 -14.00 -3.56 -0.91
C PRO A 160 -13.40 -2.32 -1.59
N SER A 161 -13.94 -1.14 -1.32
CA SER A 161 -13.32 0.12 -1.75
C SER A 161 -12.06 0.41 -0.93
N LEU A 162 -12.10 0.12 0.37
CA LEU A 162 -11.00 0.30 1.32
C LEU A 162 -10.31 -1.03 1.59
N GLY A 163 -8.98 -1.00 1.80
CA GLY A 163 -8.19 -2.17 2.17
C GLY A 163 -7.24 -2.68 1.07
N GLY A 164 -6.31 -3.54 1.48
CA GLY A 164 -5.22 -4.12 0.66
C GLY A 164 -5.32 -5.63 0.43
N SER A 165 -4.25 -6.21 -0.14
CA SER A 165 -3.95 -7.66 -0.24
C SER A 165 -5.03 -8.54 -0.85
N SER A 166 -5.83 -8.03 -1.79
CA SER A 166 -6.90 -8.79 -2.49
C SER A 166 -7.92 -9.48 -1.56
N PHE A 167 -7.94 -9.16 -0.28
CA PHE A 167 -8.96 -9.65 0.63
C PHE A 167 -10.33 -9.16 0.18
N GLY A 168 -11.27 -10.10 0.01
CA GLY A 168 -12.62 -9.77 -0.34
C GLY A 168 -12.88 -9.50 -1.83
N VAL A 169 -11.99 -9.93 -2.73
CA VAL A 169 -12.24 -9.85 -4.18
C VAL A 169 -12.98 -11.10 -4.67
N THR A 170 -14.13 -10.92 -5.31
CA THR A 170 -14.89 -12.01 -5.91
C THR A 170 -15.11 -11.75 -7.40
N LYS A 171 -14.67 -12.69 -8.25
CA LYS A 171 -14.97 -12.66 -9.69
C LYS A 171 -16.35 -13.24 -9.95
N VAL A 172 -17.21 -12.44 -10.55
CA VAL A 172 -18.58 -12.79 -10.94
C VAL A 172 -18.62 -13.05 -12.45
N LYS A 173 -19.12 -14.22 -12.85
CA LYS A 173 -19.19 -14.65 -14.25
C LYS A 173 -20.61 -14.76 -14.79
N THR A 174 -21.60 -14.92 -13.91
CA THR A 174 -23.02 -15.06 -14.26
C THR A 174 -23.89 -14.16 -13.39
N LYS A 175 -25.10 -13.85 -13.84
CA LYS A 175 -26.07 -12.99 -13.15
C LYS A 175 -26.36 -13.50 -11.72
N GLU A 176 -26.54 -14.80 -11.55
CA GLU A 176 -26.91 -15.44 -10.29
C GLU A 176 -25.82 -15.31 -9.22
N GLN A 177 -24.59 -15.02 -9.64
CA GLN A 177 -23.46 -14.83 -8.72
C GLN A 177 -23.36 -13.41 -8.16
N ILE A 178 -24.11 -12.43 -8.70
CA ILE A 178 -23.97 -11.01 -8.32
C ILE A 178 -24.31 -10.82 -6.85
N GLN A 179 -25.54 -11.11 -6.43
CA GLN A 179 -25.99 -10.88 -5.06
C GLN A 179 -25.21 -11.70 -4.01
N PRO A 180 -24.95 -13.01 -4.24
CA PRO A 180 -24.09 -13.78 -3.33
C PRO A 180 -22.67 -13.21 -3.19
N ALA A 181 -22.09 -12.63 -4.25
CA ALA A 181 -20.75 -12.04 -4.22
C ALA A 181 -20.72 -10.69 -3.50
N ILE A 182 -21.82 -9.93 -3.51
CA ILE A 182 -21.95 -8.69 -2.71
C ILE A 182 -21.90 -9.01 -1.20
N VAL A 183 -22.36 -10.21 -0.83
CA VAL A 183 -22.44 -10.65 0.58
C VAL A 183 -21.18 -11.39 1.06
N LYS A 184 -20.37 -11.98 0.15
CA LYS A 184 -19.29 -12.93 0.51
C LYS A 184 -17.94 -12.63 -0.18
N TYR A 185 -16.84 -12.73 0.57
CA TYR A 185 -15.46 -12.45 0.12
C TYR A 185 -14.56 -13.68 0.08
N ASN A 186 -13.79 -13.94 -1.02
CA ASN A 186 -12.48 -14.63 -1.09
C ASN A 186 -12.01 -14.97 -2.53
N GLY A 187 -10.67 -14.86 -2.82
CA GLY A 187 -10.06 -15.28 -4.09
C GLY A 187 -8.53 -15.34 -4.07
N GLN A 188 -7.91 -16.21 -4.90
CA GLN A 188 -6.46 -16.39 -5.08
C GLN A 188 -6.03 -16.05 -6.52
N VAL A 189 -4.75 -15.60 -6.70
CA VAL A 189 -4.14 -15.21 -7.99
C VAL A 189 -2.71 -15.77 -8.08
N ASP A 190 -2.26 -16.17 -9.29
CA ASP A 190 -0.90 -16.61 -9.58
C ASP A 190 0.02 -15.40 -9.90
N GLU A 191 1.25 -15.41 -9.36
CA GLU A 191 2.23 -14.32 -9.48
C GLU A 191 3.43 -14.72 -10.33
N ILE A 192 3.80 -13.91 -11.35
CA ILE A 192 4.96 -14.14 -12.24
C ILE A 192 5.77 -12.85 -12.37
N THR A 193 7.07 -12.90 -12.04
CA THR A 193 8.04 -11.79 -12.17
C THR A 193 9.30 -12.25 -12.91
N PRO A 194 9.78 -11.54 -13.99
CA PRO A 194 9.13 -10.40 -14.65
C PRO A 194 7.88 -10.79 -15.45
N ALA A 195 7.01 -9.81 -15.75
CA ALA A 195 5.80 -10.03 -16.54
C ALA A 195 6.16 -10.44 -17.98
N ARG A 196 5.37 -11.35 -18.57
CA ARG A 196 5.54 -11.83 -19.95
C ARG A 196 4.78 -10.93 -20.93
N ILE A 197 5.29 -9.70 -21.14
CA ILE A 197 4.71 -8.70 -22.05
C ILE A 197 5.79 -8.18 -23.00
N SER A 198 5.39 -7.54 -24.12
CA SER A 198 6.32 -6.94 -25.08
C SER A 198 7.05 -5.74 -24.48
N ASP A 199 8.21 -5.39 -25.05
CA ASP A 199 8.97 -4.21 -24.64
C ASP A 199 8.16 -2.92 -24.87
N GLU A 200 7.43 -2.82 -26.00
CA GLU A 200 6.56 -1.69 -26.30
C GLU A 200 5.45 -1.51 -25.26
N LEU A 201 4.82 -2.61 -24.85
CA LEU A 201 3.81 -2.56 -23.79
C LEU A 201 4.44 -2.21 -22.42
N THR A 202 5.64 -2.69 -22.14
CA THR A 202 6.42 -2.35 -20.95
C THR A 202 6.68 -0.85 -20.88
N ASP A 203 7.17 -0.23 -21.97
CA ASP A 203 7.42 1.21 -22.03
C ASP A 203 6.14 2.01 -21.79
N ARG A 204 5.03 1.61 -22.39
CA ARG A 204 3.73 2.27 -22.18
C ARG A 204 3.23 2.18 -20.73
N VAL A 205 3.42 1.02 -20.10
CA VAL A 205 3.08 0.84 -18.67
C VAL A 205 3.96 1.75 -17.80
N GLN A 206 5.27 1.81 -18.06
CA GLN A 206 6.19 2.66 -17.31
C GLN A 206 5.88 4.15 -17.47
N MET A 207 5.61 4.61 -18.69
CA MET A 207 5.19 6.00 -18.93
C MET A 207 3.89 6.36 -18.21
N LEU A 208 2.89 5.47 -18.25
CA LEU A 208 1.63 5.67 -17.54
C LEU A 208 1.83 5.68 -16.02
N THR A 209 2.68 4.81 -15.50
CA THR A 209 3.02 4.75 -14.07
C THR A 209 3.70 6.04 -13.61
N SER A 210 4.63 6.57 -14.41
CA SER A 210 5.28 7.86 -14.12
C SER A 210 4.28 9.01 -14.10
N ALA A 211 3.38 9.06 -15.08
CA ALA A 211 2.33 10.08 -15.12
C ALA A 211 1.38 9.98 -13.90
N ILE A 212 0.98 8.78 -13.49
CA ILE A 212 0.15 8.57 -12.29
C ILE A 212 0.89 9.00 -11.03
N TYR A 213 2.19 8.72 -10.93
CA TYR A 213 3.04 9.15 -9.82
C TYR A 213 3.01 10.67 -9.66
N ASP A 214 3.17 11.40 -10.77
CA ASP A 214 3.18 12.86 -10.79
C ASP A 214 1.80 13.45 -10.50
N ILE A 215 0.72 12.92 -11.11
CA ILE A 215 -0.66 13.37 -10.90
C ILE A 215 -1.08 13.25 -9.43
N LEU A 216 -0.68 12.17 -8.77
CA LEU A 216 -0.99 11.91 -7.36
C LEU A 216 -0.06 12.68 -6.40
N GLY A 217 1.02 13.30 -6.89
CA GLY A 217 2.07 13.91 -6.06
C GLY A 217 2.72 12.88 -5.14
N CYS A 218 3.00 11.70 -5.67
CA CYS A 218 3.59 10.61 -4.89
C CYS A 218 5.02 10.95 -4.42
N SER A 219 5.45 10.31 -3.34
CA SER A 219 6.83 10.28 -2.87
C SER A 219 7.16 8.87 -2.37
N GLY A 220 8.45 8.50 -2.40
CA GLY A 220 8.90 7.18 -1.99
C GLY A 220 8.55 6.08 -3.01
N ILE A 221 8.37 4.86 -2.54
CA ILE A 221 8.11 3.68 -3.36
C ILE A 221 6.60 3.41 -3.39
N ILE A 222 6.05 3.32 -4.60
CA ILE A 222 4.65 2.89 -4.81
C ILE A 222 4.60 1.64 -5.68
N ARG A 223 3.47 0.93 -5.66
CA ARG A 223 3.12 -0.12 -6.61
C ARG A 223 1.84 0.27 -7.33
N VAL A 224 1.86 0.19 -8.65
CA VAL A 224 0.66 0.43 -9.47
C VAL A 224 0.29 -0.86 -10.19
N ASP A 225 -0.94 -1.30 -10.01
CA ASP A 225 -1.45 -2.54 -10.59
C ASP A 225 -2.37 -2.22 -11.77
N TYR A 226 -2.22 -2.97 -12.88
CA TYR A 226 -2.96 -2.79 -14.11
C TYR A 226 -3.60 -4.08 -14.58
N ILE A 227 -4.69 -3.95 -15.34
CA ILE A 227 -5.25 -5.03 -16.15
C ILE A 227 -5.06 -4.67 -17.61
N VAL A 228 -4.28 -5.49 -18.33
CA VAL A 228 -4.13 -5.37 -19.78
C VAL A 228 -5.20 -6.23 -20.45
N THR A 229 -6.04 -5.60 -21.28
CA THR A 229 -7.11 -6.26 -22.02
C THR A 229 -6.75 -6.39 -23.50
N ALA A 230 -7.64 -7.06 -24.27
CA ALA A 230 -7.45 -7.24 -25.72
C ALA A 230 -7.13 -5.93 -26.44
N GLY A 231 -6.19 -5.95 -27.39
CA GLY A 231 -5.65 -4.78 -28.07
C GLY A 231 -4.73 -3.94 -27.17
N GLU A 232 -4.09 -4.58 -26.19
CA GLU A 232 -3.10 -3.98 -25.26
C GLU A 232 -3.59 -2.70 -24.57
N LYS A 233 -4.89 -2.68 -24.20
CA LYS A 233 -5.47 -1.58 -23.45
C LYS A 233 -5.09 -1.71 -21.97
N ILE A 234 -4.33 -0.75 -21.46
CA ILE A 234 -3.88 -0.69 -20.07
C ILE A 234 -4.97 -0.01 -19.23
N ASN A 235 -5.55 -0.73 -18.30
CA ASN A 235 -6.57 -0.21 -17.38
C ASN A 235 -6.00 -0.23 -15.97
N LEU A 236 -6.06 0.91 -15.27
CA LEU A 236 -5.64 1.00 -13.88
C LEU A 236 -6.56 0.14 -13.00
N LEU A 237 -5.96 -0.62 -12.10
CA LEU A 237 -6.65 -1.40 -11.08
C LEU A 237 -6.58 -0.74 -9.71
N GLU A 238 -5.36 -0.47 -9.23
CA GLU A 238 -5.11 0.20 -7.94
C GLU A 238 -3.71 0.79 -7.86
N VAL A 239 -3.52 1.71 -6.91
CA VAL A 239 -2.24 2.27 -6.51
C VAL A 239 -2.00 1.97 -5.03
N ASN A 240 -0.84 1.42 -4.69
CA ASN A 240 -0.46 1.08 -3.33
C ASN A 240 0.77 1.92 -2.93
N THR A 241 0.60 2.77 -1.92
CA THR A 241 1.63 3.73 -1.46
C THR A 241 2.55 3.20 -0.37
N THR A 242 2.27 2.00 0.17
CA THR A 242 3.13 1.31 1.12
C THR A 242 3.25 -0.17 0.73
N PRO A 243 3.89 -0.48 -0.43
CA PRO A 243 3.97 -1.85 -0.93
C PRO A 243 4.79 -2.73 0.01
N GLY A 244 4.44 -4.02 0.05
CA GLY A 244 5.15 -5.01 0.86
C GLY A 244 6.65 -5.08 0.51
N MET A 245 7.47 -5.18 1.55
CA MET A 245 8.94 -5.19 1.46
C MET A 245 9.55 -6.49 1.99
N THR A 246 8.76 -7.57 2.08
CA THR A 246 9.29 -8.90 2.39
C THR A 246 10.09 -9.47 1.21
N ALA A 247 10.95 -10.46 1.45
CA ALA A 247 11.79 -11.03 0.40
C ALA A 247 11.00 -11.59 -0.80
N THR A 248 9.74 -11.98 -0.59
CA THR A 248 8.81 -12.49 -1.61
C THR A 248 7.83 -11.45 -2.15
N SER A 249 7.88 -10.20 -1.67
CA SER A 249 7.04 -9.11 -2.19
C SER A 249 7.49 -8.66 -3.58
N PHE A 250 6.56 -8.11 -4.37
CA PHE A 250 6.82 -7.68 -5.77
C PHE A 250 7.97 -6.68 -5.89
N ILE A 251 8.02 -5.63 -5.05
CA ILE A 251 9.05 -4.60 -5.16
C ILE A 251 10.47 -5.19 -4.99
N PRO A 252 10.80 -5.95 -3.92
CA PRO A 252 12.10 -6.63 -3.83
C PRO A 252 12.39 -7.61 -4.97
N GLN A 253 11.37 -8.30 -5.51
CA GLN A 253 11.56 -9.18 -6.67
C GLN A 253 11.89 -8.39 -7.94
N GLN A 254 11.18 -7.31 -8.23
CA GLN A 254 11.40 -6.43 -9.39
C GLN A 254 12.77 -5.75 -9.32
N VAL A 255 13.17 -5.24 -8.14
CA VAL A 255 14.51 -4.65 -7.95
C VAL A 255 15.61 -5.69 -8.22
N ARG A 256 15.49 -6.91 -7.69
CA ARG A 256 16.46 -7.98 -7.99
C ARG A 256 16.52 -8.33 -9.48
N ALA A 257 15.37 -8.40 -10.15
CA ALA A 257 15.32 -8.66 -11.58
C ALA A 257 15.98 -7.52 -12.40
N ALA A 258 15.72 -6.26 -12.03
CA ALA A 258 16.35 -5.10 -12.66
C ALA A 258 17.88 -5.03 -12.42
N LEU A 259 18.33 -5.29 -11.18
CA LEU A 259 19.75 -5.28 -10.83
C LEU A 259 20.53 -6.43 -11.50
N SER A 260 19.91 -7.59 -11.73
CA SER A 260 20.54 -8.68 -12.47
C SER A 260 20.83 -8.31 -13.95
N LEU A 261 20.12 -7.33 -14.51
CA LEU A 261 20.39 -6.77 -15.84
C LEU A 261 21.48 -5.69 -15.84
N ILE A 262 21.78 -5.09 -14.68
CA ILE A 262 22.82 -4.04 -14.55
C ILE A 262 24.22 -4.65 -14.35
N HIS A 263 24.30 -5.89 -13.87
CA HIS A 263 25.57 -6.61 -13.65
C HIS A 263 26.05 -7.40 -14.87
N ILE A 264 25.43 -7.21 -16.01
CA ILE A 264 25.90 -7.69 -17.31
C ILE A 264 26.54 -6.54 -18.08
#